data_664b3ab97a774504cea3b1b003219efe
#
_entry.id   664b3ab97a774504cea3b1b003219efe
#
_cell.length_a   1.000
_cell.length_b   1.000
_cell.length_c   1.000
_cell.angle_alpha   90.00
_cell.angle_beta   90.00
_cell.angle_gamma   90.00
#
_symmetry.space_group_name_H-M   'P 1'
#
loop_
_entity.id
_entity.type
_entity.pdbx_description
1 polymer ?
#
loop_
_entity_poly.entity_id
_entity_poly.type
_entity_poly.pdbx_seq_one_letter_code
_entity_poly.pdbx_strand_id
1 'polypeptide(L)'
;MIRNLKLKAFLVTTLWVLIACVGHAQEADLVKVGDAMPAFRVVSDKGETLLSADALKGKVVLINFFATWCPPCQKELAAVQETLWPKYKDDDRFALVVVGREHDEAELAKYNEKKGFTFSLYPDKNRSIYAAFAQSLIPRSYLVDQEGKVIRATKGYTEEEFAELMQLIEQTLR
;
A
#
# COMPACT_ATOMS: atom_id res chain seq x y z
N MET A 1 38.17 -77.13 2.27
CA MET A 1 37.19 -76.83 1.24
C MET A 1 36.26 -75.75 1.84
N ILE A 2 36.64 -74.51 1.75
CA ILE A 2 35.97 -73.37 2.43
C ILE A 2 35.50 -72.41 1.33
N ARG A 3 34.20 -72.31 1.17
CA ARG A 3 33.60 -71.41 0.17
C ARG A 3 33.49 -70.01 0.72
N ASN A 4 34.18 -69.09 0.02
CA ASN A 4 34.14 -67.64 0.27
C ASN A 4 32.77 -67.10 0.02
N LEU A 5 32.08 -66.69 1.06
CA LEU A 5 30.84 -65.92 1.00
C LEU A 5 31.18 -64.45 0.88
N LYS A 6 31.16 -63.94 -0.36
CA LYS A 6 31.35 -62.52 -0.57
C LYS A 6 30.09 -61.77 -0.11
N LEU A 7 30.23 -61.16 1.03
CA LEU A 7 29.20 -60.22 1.56
C LEU A 7 29.23 -58.95 0.69
N LYS A 8 28.28 -58.84 -0.21
CA LYS A 8 28.07 -57.60 -0.96
C LYS A 8 27.46 -56.60 -0.01
N ALA A 9 28.25 -55.65 0.44
CA ALA A 9 27.75 -54.46 1.14
C ALA A 9 26.91 -53.65 0.16
N PHE A 10 25.61 -53.60 0.38
CA PHE A 10 24.70 -52.66 -0.28
C PHE A 10 24.91 -51.31 0.39
N LEU A 11 25.68 -50.44 -0.28
CA LEU A 11 25.71 -49.03 0.04
C LEU A 11 24.37 -48.42 -0.41
N VAL A 12 23.44 -48.31 0.52
CA VAL A 12 22.24 -47.49 0.35
C VAL A 12 22.68 -46.05 0.51
N THR A 13 23.03 -45.40 -0.59
CA THR A 13 23.17 -43.94 -0.64
C THR A 13 21.78 -43.33 -0.51
N THR A 14 21.40 -42.99 0.71
CA THR A 14 20.26 -42.11 0.97
C THR A 14 20.60 -40.72 0.43
N LEU A 15 20.13 -40.48 -0.79
CA LEU A 15 20.12 -39.17 -1.41
C LEU A 15 19.11 -38.31 -0.60
N TRP A 16 19.62 -37.57 0.36
CA TRP A 16 18.86 -36.52 1.00
C TRP A 16 18.63 -35.42 -0.02
N VAL A 17 17.45 -35.47 -0.66
CA VAL A 17 16.93 -34.33 -1.42
C VAL A 17 16.62 -33.24 -0.38
N LEU A 18 17.55 -32.32 -0.20
CA LEU A 18 17.29 -31.04 0.41
C LEU A 18 16.31 -30.30 -0.50
N ILE A 19 15.02 -30.51 -0.25
CA ILE A 19 13.99 -29.60 -0.74
C ILE A 19 14.27 -28.29 0.01
N ALA A 20 15.07 -27.44 -0.62
CA ALA A 20 15.11 -26.04 -0.26
C ALA A 20 13.69 -25.52 -0.45
N CYS A 21 12.92 -25.45 0.64
CA CYS A 21 11.76 -24.58 0.72
C CYS A 21 12.28 -23.18 0.44
N VAL A 22 12.27 -22.78 -0.83
CA VAL A 22 12.31 -21.38 -1.22
C VAL A 22 10.99 -20.84 -0.68
N GLY A 23 11.01 -20.49 0.60
CA GLY A 23 9.96 -19.68 1.18
C GLY A 23 9.93 -18.43 0.33
N HIS A 24 8.95 -18.32 -0.55
CA HIS A 24 8.55 -17.02 -1.06
C HIS A 24 8.24 -16.24 0.21
N ALA A 25 9.13 -15.32 0.54
CA ALA A 25 8.85 -14.33 1.57
C ALA A 25 7.60 -13.61 1.06
N GLN A 26 6.45 -14.06 1.52
CA GLN A 26 5.17 -13.45 1.24
C GLN A 26 5.32 -12.06 1.82
N GLU A 27 5.41 -11.07 0.94
CA GLU A 27 5.58 -9.66 1.35
C GLU A 27 4.52 -9.36 2.40
N ALA A 28 4.97 -9.24 3.64
CA ALA A 28 4.06 -9.12 4.77
C ALA A 28 3.36 -7.77 4.67
N ASP A 29 2.06 -7.80 4.46
CA ASP A 29 1.23 -6.63 4.71
C ASP A 29 1.29 -6.35 6.20
N LEU A 30 1.82 -5.19 6.56
CA LEU A 30 1.89 -4.76 7.97
C LEU A 30 0.49 -4.38 8.46
N VAL A 31 -0.36 -3.87 7.57
CA VAL A 31 -1.74 -3.48 7.83
C VAL A 31 -2.68 -4.31 6.98
N LYS A 32 -3.68 -4.91 7.60
CA LYS A 32 -4.69 -5.78 6.98
C LYS A 32 -6.09 -5.24 7.22
N VAL A 33 -7.04 -5.75 6.46
CA VAL A 33 -8.46 -5.52 6.74
C VAL A 33 -8.80 -6.00 8.16
N GLY A 34 -9.44 -5.13 8.92
CA GLY A 34 -9.78 -5.31 10.33
C GLY A 34 -8.81 -4.64 11.30
N ASP A 35 -7.61 -4.26 10.88
CA ASP A 35 -6.66 -3.56 11.72
C ASP A 35 -7.06 -2.08 11.89
N ALA A 36 -6.61 -1.48 12.98
CA ALA A 36 -6.70 -0.04 13.13
C ALA A 36 -5.73 0.68 12.17
N MET A 37 -6.14 1.83 11.65
CA MET A 37 -5.27 2.70 10.86
C MET A 37 -4.04 3.09 11.71
N PRO A 38 -2.82 2.88 11.22
CA PRO A 38 -1.62 3.32 11.93
C PRO A 38 -1.62 4.82 12.20
N ALA A 39 -1.07 5.21 13.33
CA ALA A 39 -0.81 6.61 13.59
C ALA A 39 0.28 7.12 12.64
N PHE A 40 0.06 8.28 12.02
CA PHE A 40 1.04 8.93 11.17
C PHE A 40 0.93 10.45 11.25
N ARG A 41 2.00 11.12 10.85
CA ARG A 41 2.05 12.56 10.71
C ARG A 41 2.82 12.92 9.44
N VAL A 42 2.19 13.69 8.57
CA VAL A 42 2.85 14.31 7.43
C VAL A 42 3.48 15.61 7.90
N VAL A 43 4.76 15.77 7.65
CA VAL A 43 5.52 16.96 8.07
C VAL A 43 6.10 17.61 6.82
N SER A 44 5.99 18.93 6.74
CA SER A 44 6.62 19.74 5.68
C SER A 44 8.14 19.72 5.79
N ASP A 45 8.82 20.15 4.73
CA ASP A 45 10.29 20.36 4.75
C ASP A 45 10.72 21.39 5.81
N LYS A 46 9.79 22.24 6.29
CA LYS A 46 10.01 23.22 7.37
C LYS A 46 9.70 22.69 8.77
N GLY A 47 9.26 21.42 8.88
CA GLY A 47 8.89 20.78 10.13
C GLY A 47 7.45 21.08 10.61
N GLU A 48 6.62 21.71 9.79
CA GLU A 48 5.22 21.96 10.10
C GLU A 48 4.37 20.71 9.86
N THR A 49 3.39 20.45 10.72
CA THR A 49 2.45 19.36 10.51
C THR A 49 1.42 19.76 9.45
N LEU A 50 1.47 19.08 8.29
CA LEU A 50 0.52 19.26 7.19
C LEU A 50 -0.76 18.46 7.41
N LEU A 51 -0.62 17.22 7.93
CA LEU A 51 -1.71 16.30 8.20
C LEU A 51 -1.32 15.31 9.30
N SER A 52 -2.29 14.83 10.06
CA SER A 52 -2.10 13.73 11.00
C SER A 52 -3.28 12.76 10.98
N ALA A 53 -3.04 11.52 11.40
CA ALA A 53 -4.10 10.51 11.54
C ALA A 53 -5.23 11.00 12.51
N ASP A 54 -4.88 11.76 13.53
CA ASP A 54 -5.87 12.32 14.48
C ASP A 54 -6.85 13.30 13.81
N ALA A 55 -6.41 14.06 12.81
CA ALA A 55 -7.26 15.00 12.07
C ALA A 55 -8.28 14.29 11.15
N LEU A 56 -8.12 12.98 10.96
CA LEU A 56 -8.96 12.14 10.10
C LEU A 56 -10.01 11.35 10.87
N LYS A 57 -10.02 11.43 12.20
CA LYS A 57 -10.99 10.70 13.05
C LYS A 57 -12.43 11.03 12.68
N GLY A 58 -13.26 10.00 12.61
CA GLY A 58 -14.68 10.12 12.26
C GLY A 58 -14.97 10.27 10.78
N LYS A 59 -13.94 10.22 9.92
CA LYS A 59 -14.07 10.26 8.46
C LYS A 59 -13.82 8.89 7.83
N VAL A 60 -14.46 8.67 6.69
CA VAL A 60 -14.03 7.62 5.75
C VAL A 60 -12.78 8.12 5.05
N VAL A 61 -11.68 7.40 5.13
CA VAL A 61 -10.38 7.85 4.63
C VAL A 61 -9.86 6.91 3.57
N LEU A 62 -9.56 7.43 2.39
CA LEU A 62 -8.77 6.71 1.39
C LEU A 62 -7.32 7.18 1.46
N ILE A 63 -6.43 6.31 1.88
CA ILE A 63 -4.98 6.54 1.86
C ILE A 63 -4.39 5.83 0.65
N ASN A 64 -3.72 6.58 -0.22
CA ASN A 64 -3.04 6.07 -1.40
C ASN A 64 -1.55 6.36 -1.32
N PHE A 65 -0.72 5.35 -1.58
CA PHE A 65 0.73 5.47 -1.66
C PHE A 65 1.19 5.30 -3.10
N PHE A 66 1.94 6.27 -3.59
CA PHE A 66 2.45 6.30 -4.95
C PHE A 66 3.90 6.76 -5.04
N ALA A 67 4.48 6.70 -6.25
CA ALA A 67 5.70 7.42 -6.59
C ALA A 67 5.57 8.01 -8.01
N THR A 68 6.27 9.11 -8.27
CA THR A 68 6.18 9.86 -9.54
C THR A 68 6.64 9.05 -10.75
N TRP A 69 7.54 8.09 -10.54
CA TRP A 69 8.10 7.19 -11.55
C TRP A 69 7.32 5.88 -11.74
N CYS A 70 6.21 5.68 -11.02
CA CYS A 70 5.45 4.43 -11.01
C CYS A 70 4.28 4.48 -12.03
N PRO A 71 4.34 3.77 -13.18
CA PRO A 71 3.30 3.86 -14.21
C PRO A 71 1.91 3.43 -13.75
N PRO A 72 1.72 2.29 -13.02
CA PRO A 72 0.38 1.94 -12.53
C PRO A 72 -0.17 2.95 -11.51
N CYS A 73 0.71 3.58 -10.69
CA CYS A 73 0.29 4.64 -9.78
C CYS A 73 -0.27 5.85 -10.54
N GLN A 74 0.35 6.22 -11.67
CA GLN A 74 -0.10 7.34 -12.49
C GLN A 74 -1.49 7.09 -13.08
N LYS A 75 -1.80 5.83 -13.45
CA LYS A 75 -3.14 5.44 -13.92
C LYS A 75 -4.17 5.54 -12.79
N GLU A 76 -3.84 5.03 -11.60
CA GLU A 76 -4.73 5.15 -10.44
C GLU A 76 -5.01 6.61 -10.08
N LEU A 77 -3.98 7.46 -10.00
CA LEU A 77 -4.17 8.88 -9.69
C LEU A 77 -4.96 9.65 -10.76
N ALA A 78 -4.85 9.26 -12.03
CA ALA A 78 -5.71 9.79 -13.09
C ALA A 78 -7.17 9.39 -12.85
N ALA A 79 -7.47 8.13 -12.55
CA ALA A 79 -8.81 7.67 -12.21
C ALA A 79 -9.36 8.36 -10.95
N VAL A 80 -8.51 8.57 -9.93
CA VAL A 80 -8.86 9.37 -8.74
C VAL A 80 -9.26 10.79 -9.14
N GLN A 81 -8.48 11.48 -9.98
CA GLN A 81 -8.77 12.84 -10.43
C GLN A 81 -10.05 12.92 -11.24
N GLU A 82 -10.31 11.94 -12.11
CA GLU A 82 -11.41 11.97 -13.06
C GLU A 82 -12.75 11.55 -12.45
N THR A 83 -12.72 10.62 -11.46
CA THR A 83 -13.95 9.98 -10.99
C THR A 83 -14.20 10.12 -9.50
N LEU A 84 -13.18 9.86 -8.64
CA LEU A 84 -13.35 9.85 -7.21
C LEU A 84 -13.36 11.26 -6.63
N TRP A 85 -12.36 12.05 -6.96
CA TRP A 85 -12.18 13.36 -6.36
C TRP A 85 -13.34 14.33 -6.66
N PRO A 86 -13.84 14.46 -7.90
CA PRO A 86 -15.00 15.30 -8.17
C PRO A 86 -16.26 14.90 -7.39
N LYS A 87 -16.40 13.61 -7.07
CA LYS A 87 -17.57 13.08 -6.35
C LYS A 87 -17.53 13.37 -4.86
N TYR A 88 -16.33 13.36 -4.24
CA TYR A 88 -16.20 13.39 -2.78
C TYR A 88 -15.41 14.58 -2.22
N LYS A 89 -14.85 15.44 -3.06
CA LYS A 89 -14.01 16.58 -2.62
C LYS A 89 -14.70 17.55 -1.65
N ASP A 90 -16.02 17.65 -1.74
CA ASP A 90 -16.87 18.56 -0.95
C ASP A 90 -17.65 17.81 0.16
N ASP A 91 -17.38 16.51 0.38
CA ASP A 91 -18.00 15.73 1.46
C ASP A 91 -17.10 15.73 2.69
N ASP A 92 -17.51 16.45 3.74
CA ASP A 92 -16.76 16.57 5.00
C ASP A 92 -16.55 15.23 5.72
N ARG A 93 -17.32 14.22 5.39
CA ARG A 93 -17.20 12.86 5.96
C ARG A 93 -16.13 12.03 5.26
N PHE A 94 -15.60 12.49 4.13
CA PHE A 94 -14.58 11.81 3.35
C PHE A 94 -13.25 12.55 3.40
N ALA A 95 -12.15 11.81 3.38
CA ALA A 95 -10.81 12.36 3.22
C ALA A 95 -9.97 11.52 2.25
N LEU A 96 -9.32 12.19 1.32
CA LEU A 96 -8.34 11.59 0.41
C LEU A 96 -6.92 12.00 0.85
N VAL A 97 -6.07 11.01 1.10
CA VAL A 97 -4.68 11.20 1.53
C VAL A 97 -3.76 10.52 0.52
N VAL A 98 -3.15 11.29 -0.36
CA VAL A 98 -2.25 10.78 -1.41
C VAL A 98 -0.81 11.06 -1.01
N VAL A 99 -0.05 10.02 -0.69
CA VAL A 99 1.30 10.09 -0.12
C VAL A 99 2.33 9.69 -1.16
N GLY A 100 3.24 10.59 -1.48
CA GLY A 100 4.39 10.36 -2.36
C GLY A 100 5.52 9.68 -1.60
N ARG A 101 5.58 8.34 -1.71
CA ARG A 101 6.61 7.54 -1.06
C ARG A 101 8.01 7.91 -1.56
N GLU A 102 8.90 8.29 -0.64
CA GLU A 102 10.29 8.71 -0.94
C GLU A 102 10.35 10.00 -1.78
N HIS A 103 9.35 10.89 -1.62
CA HIS A 103 9.33 12.20 -2.26
C HIS A 103 9.23 13.34 -1.23
N ASP A 104 9.91 14.43 -1.52
CA ASP A 104 9.78 15.69 -0.80
C ASP A 104 8.72 16.63 -1.44
N GLU A 105 8.45 17.76 -0.78
CA GLU A 105 7.44 18.72 -1.26
C GLU A 105 7.77 19.29 -2.63
N ALA A 106 9.05 19.60 -2.90
CA ALA A 106 9.48 20.21 -4.15
C ALA A 106 9.32 19.24 -5.34
N GLU A 107 9.65 17.96 -5.14
CA GLU A 107 9.45 16.92 -6.14
C GLU A 107 7.96 16.71 -6.45
N LEU A 108 7.11 16.69 -5.43
CA LEU A 108 5.67 16.55 -5.60
C LEU A 108 5.04 17.78 -6.27
N ALA A 109 5.47 19.00 -5.90
CA ALA A 109 5.02 20.22 -6.55
C ALA A 109 5.34 20.21 -8.05
N LYS A 110 6.60 19.90 -8.42
CA LYS A 110 7.04 19.79 -9.81
C LYS A 110 6.29 18.70 -10.59
N TYR A 111 5.97 17.60 -9.92
CA TYR A 111 5.18 16.54 -10.51
C TYR A 111 3.73 17.03 -10.76
N ASN A 112 3.14 17.70 -9.78
CA ASN A 112 1.77 18.17 -9.88
C ASN A 112 1.59 19.31 -10.89
N GLU A 113 2.61 20.17 -11.10
CA GLU A 113 2.62 21.16 -12.20
C GLU A 113 2.35 20.50 -13.57
N LYS A 114 2.86 19.27 -13.77
CA LYS A 114 2.69 18.52 -15.02
C LYS A 114 1.39 17.75 -15.09
N LYS A 115 0.85 17.30 -13.94
CA LYS A 115 -0.32 16.42 -13.87
C LYS A 115 -1.62 17.18 -13.66
N GLY A 116 -1.59 18.32 -12.99
CA GLY A 116 -2.75 19.16 -12.74
C GLY A 116 -3.77 18.56 -11.79
N PHE A 117 -3.35 17.69 -10.85
CA PHE A 117 -4.23 17.17 -9.82
C PHE A 117 -4.72 18.28 -8.90
N THR A 118 -6.00 18.25 -8.57
CA THR A 118 -6.66 19.24 -7.70
C THR A 118 -6.79 18.78 -6.25
N PHE A 119 -6.35 17.57 -5.94
CA PHE A 119 -6.18 17.07 -4.58
C PHE A 119 -4.73 17.25 -4.10
N SER A 120 -4.55 17.24 -2.78
CA SER A 120 -3.23 17.39 -2.17
C SER A 120 -2.36 16.15 -2.34
N LEU A 121 -1.07 16.37 -2.64
CA LEU A 121 -0.03 15.34 -2.58
C LEU A 121 0.82 15.59 -1.34
N TYR A 122 1.00 14.58 -0.50
CA TYR A 122 1.72 14.68 0.77
C TYR A 122 3.10 14.04 0.69
N PRO A 123 4.15 14.69 1.19
CA PRO A 123 5.51 14.14 1.18
C PRO A 123 5.69 13.02 2.21
N ASP A 124 6.50 12.03 1.86
CA ASP A 124 7.02 10.99 2.76
C ASP A 124 8.48 10.68 2.39
N LYS A 125 9.33 11.71 2.45
CA LYS A 125 10.72 11.68 2.01
C LYS A 125 11.52 10.52 2.61
N ASN A 126 11.31 10.27 3.89
CA ASN A 126 12.00 9.24 4.64
C ASN A 126 11.25 7.90 4.67
N ARG A 127 10.16 7.78 3.89
CA ARG A 127 9.32 6.58 3.83
C ARG A 127 8.71 6.17 5.17
N SER A 128 8.65 7.07 6.14
CA SER A 128 8.21 6.77 7.51
C SER A 128 6.71 6.47 7.60
N ILE A 129 5.90 7.15 6.78
CA ILE A 129 4.46 6.93 6.73
C ILE A 129 4.18 5.60 6.02
N TYR A 130 4.74 5.41 4.82
CA TYR A 130 4.59 4.17 4.07
C TYR A 130 5.03 2.93 4.87
N ALA A 131 6.16 3.02 5.59
CA ALA A 131 6.72 1.92 6.39
C ALA A 131 5.81 1.50 7.56
N ALA A 132 4.89 2.35 8.01
CA ALA A 132 3.88 1.98 9.00
C ALA A 132 2.74 1.12 8.40
N PHE A 133 2.52 1.18 7.09
CA PHE A 133 1.46 0.46 6.39
C PHE A 133 1.96 -0.77 5.64
N ALA A 134 3.13 -0.67 4.99
CA ALA A 134 3.63 -1.71 4.10
C ALA A 134 5.16 -1.71 3.98
N GLN A 135 5.71 -2.84 3.55
CA GLN A 135 7.14 -2.96 3.29
C GLN A 135 7.51 -2.70 1.83
N SER A 136 6.66 -3.07 0.89
CA SER A 136 6.96 -3.03 -0.55
C SER A 136 5.70 -2.87 -1.40
N LEU A 137 5.93 -2.66 -2.70
CA LEU A 137 4.94 -2.46 -3.74
C LEU A 137 4.17 -1.13 -3.64
N ILE A 138 3.95 -0.53 -4.78
CA ILE A 138 3.05 0.60 -5.03
C ILE A 138 2.42 0.40 -6.43
N PRO A 139 1.22 0.95 -6.70
CA PRO A 139 0.40 1.68 -5.73
C PRO A 139 -0.13 0.77 -4.63
N ARG A 140 -0.41 1.36 -3.47
CA ARG A 140 -1.16 0.73 -2.39
C ARG A 140 -2.24 1.68 -1.91
N SER A 141 -3.44 1.14 -1.71
CA SER A 141 -4.53 1.92 -1.18
C SER A 141 -5.17 1.22 0.02
N TYR A 142 -5.52 2.02 1.03
CA TYR A 142 -6.21 1.58 2.23
C TYR A 142 -7.46 2.42 2.42
N LEU A 143 -8.62 1.76 2.46
CA LEU A 143 -9.87 2.41 2.84
C LEU A 143 -10.12 2.16 4.32
N VAL A 144 -10.32 3.24 5.06
CA VAL A 144 -10.55 3.25 6.50
C VAL A 144 -11.95 3.79 6.77
N ASP A 145 -12.70 3.13 7.64
CA ASP A 145 -14.03 3.57 8.06
C ASP A 145 -13.97 4.70 9.12
N GLN A 146 -15.13 5.18 9.52
CA GLN A 146 -15.27 6.26 10.51
C GLN A 146 -14.78 5.88 11.91
N GLU A 147 -14.74 4.59 12.22
CA GLU A 147 -14.20 4.03 13.46
C GLU A 147 -12.66 3.91 13.43
N GLY A 148 -12.04 4.23 12.29
CA GLY A 148 -10.59 4.14 12.10
C GLY A 148 -10.09 2.74 11.78
N LYS A 149 -10.96 1.84 11.33
CA LYS A 149 -10.63 0.48 10.95
C LYS A 149 -10.42 0.36 9.44
N VAL A 150 -9.38 -0.33 9.03
CA VAL A 150 -9.12 -0.66 7.62
C VAL A 150 -10.17 -1.67 7.13
N ILE A 151 -10.96 -1.29 6.14
CA ILE A 151 -12.02 -2.12 5.55
C ILE A 151 -11.66 -2.64 4.15
N ARG A 152 -10.64 -2.06 3.51
CA ARG A 152 -10.05 -2.57 2.26
C ARG A 152 -8.56 -2.21 2.20
N ALA A 153 -7.75 -3.12 1.67
CA ALA A 153 -6.35 -2.93 1.35
C ALA A 153 -6.08 -3.49 -0.05
N THR A 154 -5.51 -2.68 -0.94
CA THR A 154 -5.20 -3.07 -2.32
C THR A 154 -3.71 -2.97 -2.63
N LYS A 155 -3.26 -3.76 -3.61
CA LYS A 155 -1.89 -3.77 -4.15
C LYS A 155 -1.95 -3.70 -5.66
N GLY A 156 -1.33 -2.68 -6.24
CA GLY A 156 -1.45 -2.44 -7.67
C GLY A 156 -2.74 -1.70 -8.01
N TYR A 157 -3.03 -1.62 -9.30
CA TYR A 157 -4.20 -0.92 -9.82
C TYR A 157 -4.79 -1.71 -11.00
N THR A 158 -6.06 -1.99 -10.93
CA THR A 158 -6.92 -2.36 -12.06
C THR A 158 -8.18 -1.49 -12.04
N GLU A 159 -8.82 -1.34 -13.19
CA GLU A 159 -10.06 -0.57 -13.29
C GLU A 159 -11.20 -1.24 -12.53
N GLU A 160 -11.23 -2.57 -12.53
CA GLU A 160 -12.23 -3.37 -11.82
C GLU A 160 -12.12 -3.18 -10.29
N GLU A 161 -10.90 -3.33 -9.74
CA GLU A 161 -10.67 -3.14 -8.30
C GLU A 161 -10.94 -1.70 -7.86
N PHE A 162 -10.65 -0.73 -8.73
CA PHE A 162 -10.96 0.67 -8.46
C PHE A 162 -12.47 0.94 -8.48
N ALA A 163 -13.22 0.32 -9.40
CA ALA A 163 -14.67 0.42 -9.42
C ALA A 163 -15.31 -0.19 -8.15
N GLU A 164 -14.80 -1.33 -7.69
CA GLU A 164 -15.23 -1.93 -6.42
C GLU A 164 -14.91 -1.04 -5.21
N LEU A 165 -13.72 -0.41 -5.20
CA LEU A 165 -13.33 0.56 -4.18
C LEU A 165 -14.31 1.75 -4.14
N MET A 166 -14.69 2.29 -5.30
CA MET A 166 -15.67 3.37 -5.40
C MET A 166 -17.03 2.98 -4.84
N GLN A 167 -17.51 1.76 -5.12
CA GLN A 167 -18.76 1.25 -4.55
C GLN A 167 -18.68 1.10 -3.03
N LEU A 168 -17.55 0.60 -2.51
CA LEU A 168 -17.35 0.43 -1.08
C LEU A 168 -17.30 1.79 -0.35
N ILE A 169 -16.64 2.80 -0.92
CA ILE A 169 -16.66 4.17 -0.38
C ILE A 169 -18.10 4.70 -0.29
N GLU A 170 -18.87 4.54 -1.36
CA GLU A 170 -20.26 4.98 -1.37
C GLU A 170 -21.12 4.27 -0.33
N GLN A 171 -20.94 2.96 -0.13
CA GLN A 171 -21.63 2.18 0.89
C GLN A 171 -21.25 2.62 2.30
N THR A 172 -19.98 2.91 2.54
CA THR A 172 -19.45 3.30 3.85
C THR A 172 -19.90 4.71 4.27
N LEU A 173 -20.17 5.59 3.30
CA LEU A 173 -20.65 6.96 3.53
C LEU A 173 -22.18 7.07 3.70
N ARG A 174 -22.92 6.00 3.48
CA ARG A 174 -24.40 5.99 3.69
C ARG A 174 -24.76 5.91 5.15
#